data_10b0957c46e0ed527d248e06965d5002
#
_entry.id   10b0957c46e0ed527d248e06965d5002
#
_cell.length_a   1.000
_cell.length_b   1.000
_cell.length_c   1.000
_cell.angle_alpha   90.00
_cell.angle_beta   90.00
_cell.angle_gamma   90.00
#
_symmetry.space_group_name_H-M   'P 1'
#
loop_
_entity.id
_entity.type
_entity.pdbx_description
1 polymer ?
#
loop_
_entity_poly.entity_id
_entity_poly.type
_entity_poly.pdbx_seq_one_letter_code
_entity_poly.pdbx_strand_id
1 'polypeptide(L)'
;MIAQHSLLYFASKFVPAIASMLAIVFYTRFLSPEDYGRYSLTIAVAMGMNAVFFQWLNLALGRYLPEHQPEEQIRWLSTAVFGWGCLAFVNLLLVWLLPLPDWYPDFAIVFSCLALVAAAQGWFDLSIRLDNINFNPLRYGVASAVKSVLALAGGLAALYLGLGVEALLLALVCGLVLATLFQWQIWGKVRWCHVRFSLLKQMFHYGAPLTLTFLMVFFVDVSGRLFLNHYMGAHSVGVFSAAYEFTQYVIGTLLIVVHLAAFPLVMARYTKEGEAGAQMQLRTTFELVVALALPVCVGFALLATEISAVFLGDEYRGGAAAIIPFISLALLFGVVRAYYFDYAFHLAKSTIYQLACMAVAAFCVVISNMLLIPLYGLSGAAYASCIGFAVALLMSIVLGRRVFLMPRLPYKSLAHILVGTASMAAVVSLISVEHSIAAMLVKAAAGIIVYGLALLYFDFSQCRTRLKDRYFAR
;
A
#
# COMPACT_ATOMS: atom_id res chain seq x y z
N MET A 1 -3.37 -24.29 13.00
CA MET A 1 -2.50 -24.05 11.83
C MET A 1 -2.81 -22.72 11.13
N ILE A 2 -4.02 -22.49 10.60
CA ILE A 2 -4.36 -21.25 9.83
C ILE A 2 -4.08 -19.97 10.64
N ALA A 3 -4.49 -19.89 11.90
CA ALA A 3 -4.27 -18.71 12.75
C ALA A 3 -2.78 -18.43 13.04
N GLN A 4 -1.95 -19.46 13.19
CA GLN A 4 -0.51 -19.30 13.40
C GLN A 4 0.19 -18.81 12.13
N HIS A 5 -0.21 -19.33 10.95
CA HIS A 5 0.32 -18.83 9.68
C HIS A 5 -0.08 -17.37 9.44
N SER A 6 -1.33 -16.99 9.74
CA SER A 6 -1.78 -15.60 9.61
C SER A 6 -1.01 -14.65 10.52
N LEU A 7 -0.69 -15.05 11.75
CA LEU A 7 0.11 -14.27 12.69
C LEU A 7 1.56 -14.10 12.20
N LEU A 8 2.16 -15.15 11.63
CA LEU A 8 3.50 -15.10 11.06
C LEU A 8 3.55 -14.21 9.80
N TYR A 9 2.54 -14.28 8.93
CA TYR A 9 2.42 -13.35 7.80
C TYR A 9 2.23 -11.91 8.25
N PHE A 10 1.51 -11.67 9.33
CA PHE A 10 1.37 -10.33 9.91
C PHE A 10 2.71 -9.82 10.45
N ALA A 11 3.37 -10.62 11.29
CA ALA A 11 4.69 -10.27 11.84
C ALA A 11 5.72 -10.00 10.73
N SER A 12 5.66 -10.77 9.63
CA SER A 12 6.56 -10.61 8.48
C SER A 12 6.39 -9.29 7.72
N LYS A 13 5.24 -8.64 7.82
CA LYS A 13 4.98 -7.32 7.23
C LYS A 13 5.38 -6.14 8.13
N PHE A 14 5.58 -6.40 9.42
CA PHE A 14 5.85 -5.34 10.39
C PHE A 14 7.26 -4.75 10.23
N VAL A 15 8.27 -5.62 10.07
CA VAL A 15 9.66 -5.17 9.88
C VAL A 15 9.83 -4.33 8.61
N PRO A 16 9.33 -4.73 7.43
CA PRO A 16 9.36 -3.90 6.24
C PRO A 16 8.64 -2.56 6.41
N ALA A 17 7.47 -2.55 7.07
CA ALA A 17 6.72 -1.32 7.28
C ALA A 17 7.47 -0.32 8.18
N ILE A 18 8.05 -0.81 9.30
CA ILE A 18 8.87 0.01 10.19
C ILE A 18 10.11 0.53 9.45
N ALA A 19 10.81 -0.32 8.72
CA ALA A 19 12.00 0.08 7.98
C ALA A 19 11.67 1.14 6.91
N SER A 20 10.56 1.00 6.20
CA SER A 20 10.10 2.01 5.22
C SER A 20 9.70 3.32 5.89
N MET A 21 9.02 3.26 7.03
CA MET A 21 8.67 4.44 7.82
C MET A 21 9.94 5.16 8.32
N LEU A 22 10.91 4.41 8.85
CA LEU A 22 12.19 4.96 9.29
C LEU A 22 12.98 5.56 8.12
N ALA A 23 12.93 4.94 6.93
CA ALA A 23 13.55 5.49 5.74
C ALA A 23 13.02 6.89 5.43
N ILE A 24 11.69 7.09 5.46
CA ILE A 24 11.10 8.42 5.25
C ILE A 24 11.58 9.42 6.30
N VAL A 25 11.56 9.03 7.59
CA VAL A 25 11.98 9.88 8.71
C VAL A 25 13.43 10.33 8.56
N PHE A 26 14.33 9.42 8.21
CA PHE A 26 15.74 9.74 8.03
C PHE A 26 16.01 10.46 6.73
N TYR A 27 15.46 9.99 5.61
CA TYR A 27 15.74 10.56 4.29
C TYR A 27 15.25 12.01 4.21
N THR A 28 14.11 12.36 4.78
CA THR A 28 13.61 13.74 4.82
C THR A 28 14.46 14.68 5.70
N ARG A 29 15.32 14.14 6.57
CA ARG A 29 16.24 14.94 7.39
C ARG A 29 17.60 15.18 6.72
N PHE A 30 17.98 14.32 5.77
CA PHE A 30 19.26 14.41 5.07
C PHE A 30 19.13 14.95 3.64
N LEU A 31 17.98 14.76 3.00
CA LEU A 31 17.72 15.19 1.63
C LEU A 31 16.88 16.47 1.63
N SER A 32 17.15 17.33 0.66
CA SER A 32 16.23 18.39 0.30
C SER A 32 14.89 17.83 -0.21
N PRO A 33 13.78 18.57 -0.14
CA PRO A 33 12.52 18.15 -0.75
C PRO A 33 12.65 17.86 -2.25
N GLU A 34 13.51 18.57 -2.94
CA GLU A 34 13.76 18.34 -4.37
C GLU A 34 14.41 16.99 -4.63
N ASP A 35 15.46 16.63 -3.89
CA ASP A 35 16.14 15.34 -4.04
C ASP A 35 15.26 14.17 -3.61
N TYR A 36 14.53 14.33 -2.51
CA TYR A 36 13.55 13.32 -2.09
C TYR A 36 12.40 13.20 -3.11
N GLY A 37 12.00 14.30 -3.75
CA GLY A 37 11.03 14.30 -4.84
C GLY A 37 11.51 13.50 -6.04
N ARG A 38 12.77 13.71 -6.47
CA ARG A 38 13.42 12.93 -7.54
C ARG A 38 13.47 11.44 -7.19
N TYR A 39 13.88 11.10 -5.96
CA TYR A 39 13.92 9.72 -5.45
C TYR A 39 12.53 9.07 -5.49
N SER A 40 11.55 9.71 -4.88
CA SER A 40 10.19 9.19 -4.78
C SER A 40 9.51 9.05 -6.15
N LEU A 41 9.68 10.04 -7.04
CA LEU A 41 9.13 10.00 -8.39
C LEU A 41 9.76 8.86 -9.20
N THR A 42 11.07 8.66 -9.10
CA THR A 42 11.78 7.56 -9.77
C THR A 42 11.24 6.21 -9.31
N ILE A 43 11.08 6.00 -8.01
CA ILE A 43 10.48 4.76 -7.48
C ILE A 43 9.05 4.61 -7.97
N ALA A 44 8.24 5.66 -7.92
CA ALA A 44 6.85 5.61 -8.35
C ALA A 44 6.71 5.20 -9.83
N VAL A 45 7.53 5.79 -10.71
CA VAL A 45 7.54 5.40 -12.14
C VAL A 45 8.08 3.98 -12.32
N ALA A 46 9.14 3.59 -11.59
CA ALA A 46 9.68 2.22 -11.63
C ALA A 46 8.65 1.17 -11.21
N MET A 47 7.79 1.47 -10.20
CA MET A 47 6.69 0.58 -9.81
C MET A 47 5.63 0.47 -10.91
N GLY A 48 5.34 1.56 -11.64
CA GLY A 48 4.49 1.52 -12.82
C GLY A 48 5.06 0.66 -13.93
N MET A 49 6.35 0.79 -14.21
CA MET A 49 7.05 -0.07 -15.17
C MET A 49 7.04 -1.53 -14.71
N ASN A 50 7.29 -1.80 -13.43
CA ASN A 50 7.16 -3.13 -12.87
C ASN A 50 5.74 -3.70 -13.08
N ALA A 51 4.71 -2.91 -12.84
CA ALA A 51 3.33 -3.32 -13.06
C ALA A 51 3.07 -3.69 -14.54
N VAL A 52 3.56 -2.91 -15.49
CA VAL A 52 3.34 -3.15 -16.93
C VAL A 52 4.17 -4.34 -17.44
N PHE A 53 5.47 -4.37 -17.13
CA PHE A 53 6.39 -5.33 -17.73
C PHE A 53 6.41 -6.69 -17.03
N PHE A 54 6.32 -6.73 -15.69
CA PHE A 54 6.63 -7.95 -14.95
C PHE A 54 5.44 -8.55 -14.19
N GLN A 55 4.40 -7.74 -13.86
CA GLN A 55 3.32 -8.20 -12.99
C GLN A 55 2.52 -9.38 -13.58
N TRP A 56 2.33 -9.41 -14.89
CA TRP A 56 1.62 -10.51 -15.55
C TRP A 56 2.33 -11.87 -15.42
N LEU A 57 3.68 -11.87 -15.42
CA LEU A 57 4.47 -13.09 -15.15
C LEU A 57 4.24 -13.60 -13.74
N ASN A 58 4.28 -12.68 -12.78
CA ASN A 58 4.07 -12.97 -11.38
C ASN A 58 2.67 -13.55 -11.10
N LEU A 59 1.64 -12.96 -11.71
CA LEU A 59 0.26 -13.44 -11.59
C LEU A 59 0.08 -14.82 -12.24
N ALA A 60 0.65 -15.02 -13.42
CA ALA A 60 0.57 -16.29 -14.12
C ALA A 60 1.27 -17.43 -13.37
N LEU A 61 2.46 -17.19 -12.82
CA LEU A 61 3.14 -18.18 -11.97
C LEU A 61 2.29 -18.55 -10.75
N GLY A 62 1.67 -17.57 -10.09
CA GLY A 62 0.80 -17.82 -8.94
C GLY A 62 -0.40 -18.71 -9.27
N ARG A 63 -0.87 -18.67 -10.54
CA ARG A 63 -2.00 -19.47 -11.01
C ARG A 63 -1.60 -20.86 -11.44
N TYR A 64 -0.58 -20.95 -12.29
CA TYR A 64 -0.26 -22.20 -12.97
C TYR A 64 0.70 -23.10 -12.20
N LEU A 65 1.67 -22.53 -11.48
CA LEU A 65 2.71 -23.33 -10.83
C LEU A 65 2.16 -24.37 -9.83
N PRO A 66 1.16 -24.06 -8.98
CA PRO A 66 0.61 -25.04 -8.04
C PRO A 66 -0.12 -26.22 -8.67
N GLU A 67 -0.56 -26.08 -9.93
CA GLU A 67 -1.35 -27.10 -10.65
C GLU A 67 -0.48 -28.20 -11.26
N HIS A 68 0.84 -28.00 -11.30
CA HIS A 68 1.76 -28.86 -12.04
C HIS A 68 2.69 -29.66 -11.12
N GLN A 69 3.13 -30.83 -11.58
CA GLN A 69 4.12 -31.66 -10.89
C GLN A 69 5.50 -30.99 -10.87
N PRO A 70 6.39 -31.33 -9.91
CA PRO A 70 7.70 -30.68 -9.76
C PRO A 70 8.57 -30.60 -11.00
N GLU A 71 8.50 -31.63 -11.87
CA GLU A 71 9.26 -31.67 -13.13
C GLU A 71 8.73 -30.65 -14.15
N GLU A 72 7.42 -30.47 -14.23
CA GLU A 72 6.79 -29.47 -15.08
C GLU A 72 6.97 -28.06 -14.53
N GLN A 73 6.96 -27.91 -13.20
CA GLN A 73 7.21 -26.64 -12.55
C GLN A 73 8.54 -26.02 -12.99
N ILE A 74 9.59 -26.85 -13.22
CA ILE A 74 10.88 -26.38 -13.73
C ILE A 74 10.75 -25.72 -15.10
N ARG A 75 9.89 -26.23 -15.97
CA ARG A 75 9.62 -25.63 -17.30
C ARG A 75 8.95 -24.26 -17.17
N TRP A 76 7.95 -24.16 -16.30
CA TRP A 76 7.28 -22.89 -15.99
C TRP A 76 8.23 -21.87 -15.42
N LEU A 77 9.05 -22.25 -14.44
CA LEU A 77 10.06 -21.39 -13.82
C LEU A 77 11.12 -20.94 -14.82
N SER A 78 11.65 -21.88 -15.62
CA SER A 78 12.67 -21.56 -16.64
C SER A 78 12.11 -20.58 -17.69
N THR A 79 10.85 -20.79 -18.10
CA THR A 79 10.17 -19.89 -19.04
C THR A 79 9.90 -18.51 -18.45
N ALA A 80 9.52 -18.45 -17.17
CA ALA A 80 9.28 -17.17 -16.47
C ALA A 80 10.58 -16.36 -16.27
N VAL A 81 11.67 -17.03 -15.91
CA VAL A 81 13.00 -16.38 -15.77
C VAL A 81 13.50 -15.86 -17.12
N PHE A 82 13.33 -16.65 -18.18
CA PHE A 82 13.65 -16.21 -19.54
C PHE A 82 12.79 -14.97 -19.93
N GLY A 83 11.47 -15.06 -19.70
CA GLY A 83 10.55 -13.95 -19.95
C GLY A 83 10.92 -12.69 -19.17
N TRP A 84 11.25 -12.83 -17.88
CA TRP A 84 11.75 -11.72 -17.06
C TRP A 84 13.04 -11.12 -17.65
N GLY A 85 14.00 -11.94 -18.05
CA GLY A 85 15.26 -11.48 -18.64
C GLY A 85 15.05 -10.69 -19.94
N CYS A 86 14.20 -11.20 -20.84
CA CYS A 86 13.83 -10.49 -22.08
C CYS A 86 13.16 -9.15 -21.77
N LEU A 87 12.21 -9.14 -20.82
CA LEU A 87 11.50 -7.91 -20.44
C LEU A 87 12.39 -6.91 -19.72
N ALA A 88 13.32 -7.37 -18.89
CA ALA A 88 14.33 -6.52 -18.27
C ALA A 88 15.24 -5.87 -19.32
N PHE A 89 15.65 -6.63 -20.33
CA PHE A 89 16.41 -6.10 -21.45
C PHE A 89 15.61 -5.08 -22.27
N VAL A 90 14.35 -5.37 -22.59
CA VAL A 90 13.46 -4.44 -23.29
C VAL A 90 13.23 -3.18 -22.45
N ASN A 91 13.03 -3.33 -21.15
CA ASN A 91 12.84 -2.21 -20.22
C ASN A 91 14.07 -1.30 -20.20
N LEU A 92 15.29 -1.86 -20.10
CA LEU A 92 16.54 -1.13 -20.19
C LEU A 92 16.70 -0.44 -21.55
N LEU A 93 16.39 -1.13 -22.63
CA LEU A 93 16.48 -0.59 -23.99
C LEU A 93 15.51 0.56 -24.22
N LEU A 94 14.26 0.45 -23.76
CA LEU A 94 13.25 1.51 -23.86
C LEU A 94 13.69 2.76 -23.13
N VAL A 95 14.23 2.61 -21.93
CA VAL A 95 14.75 3.75 -21.15
C VAL A 95 15.91 4.43 -21.88
N TRP A 96 16.77 3.68 -22.55
CA TRP A 96 17.90 4.20 -23.33
C TRP A 96 17.49 4.86 -24.66
N LEU A 97 16.42 4.37 -25.28
CA LEU A 97 15.93 4.86 -26.57
C LEU A 97 14.96 6.05 -26.45
N LEU A 98 14.34 6.24 -25.27
CA LEU A 98 13.47 7.39 -25.04
C LEU A 98 14.31 8.68 -25.06
N PRO A 99 13.91 9.68 -25.86
CA PRO A 99 14.60 10.97 -25.84
C PRO A 99 14.51 11.55 -24.44
N LEU A 100 15.68 11.86 -23.87
CA LEU A 100 15.75 12.52 -22.56
C LEU A 100 15.07 13.88 -22.67
N PRO A 101 14.14 14.23 -21.79
CA PRO A 101 13.53 15.54 -21.80
C PRO A 101 14.61 16.61 -21.53
N ASP A 102 14.72 17.62 -22.38
CA ASP A 102 15.71 18.70 -22.27
C ASP A 102 15.65 19.48 -20.94
N TRP A 103 14.51 19.36 -20.23
CA TRP A 103 14.27 20.01 -18.94
C TRP A 103 14.86 19.25 -17.73
N TYR A 104 15.64 18.17 -17.97
CA TYR A 104 16.23 17.38 -16.89
C TYR A 104 17.65 16.89 -17.26
N PRO A 105 18.69 17.76 -17.18
CA PRO A 105 20.05 17.42 -17.64
C PRO A 105 20.71 16.26 -16.86
N ASP A 106 20.37 16.07 -15.58
CA ASP A 106 20.92 14.96 -14.74
C ASP A 106 20.12 13.66 -14.87
N PHE A 107 19.14 13.62 -15.76
CA PHE A 107 18.15 12.56 -15.83
C PHE A 107 18.70 11.22 -16.36
N ALA A 108 19.79 11.23 -17.10
CA ALA A 108 20.34 10.01 -17.71
C ALA A 108 20.69 8.94 -16.67
N ILE A 109 21.30 9.33 -15.56
CA ILE A 109 21.70 8.41 -14.47
C ILE A 109 20.45 7.95 -13.70
N VAL A 110 19.57 8.89 -13.33
CA VAL A 110 18.32 8.59 -12.64
C VAL A 110 17.42 7.69 -13.50
N PHE A 111 17.40 7.89 -14.82
CA PHE A 111 16.64 7.10 -15.78
C PHE A 111 17.19 5.67 -15.91
N SER A 112 18.50 5.51 -15.88
CA SER A 112 19.12 4.16 -15.84
C SER A 112 18.79 3.44 -14.53
N CYS A 113 18.82 4.13 -13.39
CA CYS A 113 18.40 3.60 -12.11
C CYS A 113 16.93 3.17 -12.11
N LEU A 114 16.04 3.91 -12.78
CA LEU A 114 14.62 3.59 -12.91
C LEU A 114 14.39 2.20 -13.51
N ALA A 115 15.05 1.90 -14.64
CA ALA A 115 14.94 0.59 -15.28
C ALA A 115 15.50 -0.53 -14.39
N LEU A 116 16.63 -0.27 -13.71
CA LEU A 116 17.23 -1.23 -12.77
C LEU A 116 16.30 -1.49 -11.57
N VAL A 117 15.70 -0.46 -10.98
CA VAL A 117 14.73 -0.61 -9.88
C VAL A 117 13.52 -1.42 -10.33
N ALA A 118 12.95 -1.11 -11.51
CA ALA A 118 11.80 -1.85 -12.04
C ALA A 118 12.12 -3.33 -12.28
N ALA A 119 13.26 -3.63 -12.90
CA ALA A 119 13.70 -4.99 -13.15
C ALA A 119 14.01 -5.76 -11.85
N ALA A 120 14.74 -5.14 -10.92
CA ALA A 120 15.05 -5.73 -9.61
C ALA A 120 13.79 -5.98 -8.78
N GLN A 121 12.82 -5.06 -8.80
CA GLN A 121 11.54 -5.25 -8.13
C GLN A 121 10.75 -6.41 -8.77
N GLY A 122 10.70 -6.48 -10.11
CA GLY A 122 10.05 -7.60 -10.80
C GLY A 122 10.70 -8.95 -10.48
N TRP A 123 12.03 -8.99 -10.33
CA TRP A 123 12.76 -10.19 -9.89
C TRP A 123 12.44 -10.56 -8.44
N PHE A 124 12.41 -9.57 -7.56
CA PHE A 124 12.03 -9.79 -6.17
C PHE A 124 10.60 -10.30 -6.04
N ASP A 125 9.65 -9.67 -6.72
CA ASP A 125 8.23 -10.07 -6.70
C ASP A 125 8.04 -11.51 -7.20
N LEU A 126 8.77 -11.91 -8.26
CA LEU A 126 8.78 -13.27 -8.79
C LEU A 126 9.33 -14.25 -7.75
N SER A 127 10.40 -13.86 -7.04
CA SER A 127 11.06 -14.68 -6.01
C SER A 127 10.16 -14.92 -4.80
N ILE A 128 9.57 -13.87 -4.24
CA ILE A 128 8.67 -13.99 -3.08
C ILE A 128 7.34 -14.68 -3.43
N ARG A 129 6.93 -14.65 -4.70
CA ARG A 129 5.74 -15.40 -5.16
C ARG A 129 5.92 -16.89 -4.95
N LEU A 130 7.12 -17.42 -5.15
CA LEU A 130 7.43 -18.83 -4.93
C LEU A 130 7.29 -19.24 -3.46
N ASP A 131 7.71 -18.37 -2.53
CA ASP A 131 7.53 -18.62 -1.11
C ASP A 131 6.04 -18.62 -0.71
N ASN A 132 5.24 -17.75 -1.33
CA ASN A 132 3.79 -17.72 -1.14
C ASN A 132 3.11 -18.99 -1.66
N ILE A 133 3.50 -19.47 -2.86
CA ILE A 133 2.97 -20.71 -3.46
C ILE A 133 3.30 -21.92 -2.60
N ASN A 134 4.51 -21.96 -2.03
CA ASN A 134 4.99 -23.05 -1.17
C ASN A 134 4.50 -22.92 0.28
N PHE A 135 3.60 -21.99 0.60
CA PHE A 135 3.11 -21.72 1.95
C PHE A 135 4.23 -21.51 2.98
N ASN A 136 5.29 -20.80 2.61
CA ASN A 136 6.45 -20.56 3.46
C ASN A 136 6.51 -19.09 3.97
N PRO A 137 5.67 -18.73 4.98
CA PRO A 137 5.55 -17.34 5.46
C PRO A 137 6.84 -16.80 6.07
N LEU A 138 7.66 -17.68 6.66
CA LEU A 138 8.92 -17.26 7.26
C LEU A 138 9.92 -16.79 6.20
N ARG A 139 10.10 -17.55 5.11
CA ARG A 139 10.99 -17.15 4.01
C ARG A 139 10.53 -15.85 3.36
N TYR A 140 9.22 -15.75 3.08
CA TYR A 140 8.63 -14.52 2.59
C TYR A 140 8.94 -13.33 3.52
N GLY A 141 8.75 -13.51 4.83
CA GLY A 141 8.99 -12.47 5.83
C GLY A 141 10.46 -12.08 5.93
N VAL A 142 11.36 -13.05 5.98
CA VAL A 142 12.81 -12.82 6.04
C VAL A 142 13.29 -12.10 4.79
N ALA A 143 12.91 -12.54 3.58
CA ALA A 143 13.29 -11.87 2.34
C ALA A 143 12.80 -10.41 2.30
N SER A 144 11.55 -10.18 2.70
CA SER A 144 10.97 -8.82 2.76
C SER A 144 11.67 -7.94 3.81
N ALA A 145 12.02 -8.50 4.98
CA ALA A 145 12.73 -7.79 6.03
C ALA A 145 14.17 -7.45 5.60
N VAL A 146 14.88 -8.43 5.03
CA VAL A 146 16.27 -8.24 4.53
C VAL A 146 16.30 -7.16 3.45
N LYS A 147 15.39 -7.22 2.47
CA LYS A 147 15.26 -6.16 1.46
C LYS A 147 15.15 -4.79 2.11
N SER A 148 14.21 -4.63 3.05
CA SER A 148 13.91 -3.32 3.63
C SER A 148 15.01 -2.81 4.56
N VAL A 149 15.63 -3.70 5.34
CA VAL A 149 16.76 -3.35 6.21
C VAL A 149 18.01 -3.01 5.40
N LEU A 150 18.32 -3.76 4.35
CA LEU A 150 19.47 -3.48 3.48
C LEU A 150 19.28 -2.18 2.69
N ALA A 151 18.05 -1.93 2.18
CA ALA A 151 17.74 -0.68 1.50
C ALA A 151 17.88 0.52 2.45
N LEU A 152 17.35 0.41 3.68
CA LEU A 152 17.50 1.45 4.69
C LEU A 152 18.96 1.67 5.10
N ALA A 153 19.69 0.60 5.46
CA ALA A 153 21.08 0.70 5.90
C ALA A 153 22.00 1.22 4.78
N GLY A 154 21.84 0.67 3.57
CA GLY A 154 22.59 1.13 2.39
C GLY A 154 22.25 2.57 2.01
N GLY A 155 20.97 2.96 2.09
CA GLY A 155 20.54 4.32 1.86
C GLY A 155 21.12 5.31 2.88
N LEU A 156 21.08 4.96 4.18
CA LEU A 156 21.69 5.78 5.23
C LEU A 156 23.22 5.89 5.06
N ALA A 157 23.91 4.80 4.70
CA ALA A 157 25.33 4.83 4.40
C ALA A 157 25.63 5.75 3.20
N ALA A 158 24.84 5.67 2.13
CA ALA A 158 24.97 6.53 0.96
C ALA A 158 24.79 8.02 1.32
N LEU A 159 23.81 8.35 2.15
CA LEU A 159 23.58 9.73 2.63
C LEU A 159 24.72 10.22 3.51
N TYR A 160 25.21 9.39 4.43
CA TYR A 160 26.33 9.74 5.29
C TYR A 160 27.63 10.00 4.50
N LEU A 161 27.82 9.28 3.38
CA LEU A 161 28.95 9.47 2.47
C LEU A 161 28.74 10.61 1.46
N GLY A 162 27.59 11.28 1.45
CA GLY A 162 27.29 12.37 0.52
C GLY A 162 27.08 11.92 -0.94
N LEU A 163 26.64 10.67 -1.16
CA LEU A 163 26.53 10.04 -2.49
C LEU A 163 25.17 10.30 -3.13
N GLY A 164 24.50 11.29 -3.09
CA GLY A 164 23.30 11.66 -3.87
C GLY A 164 22.15 10.62 -3.94
N VAL A 165 21.13 10.95 -4.74
CA VAL A 165 19.89 10.15 -4.91
C VAL A 165 20.15 8.81 -5.61
N GLU A 166 21.11 8.78 -6.55
CA GLU A 166 21.45 7.59 -7.32
C GLU A 166 21.95 6.45 -6.43
N ALA A 167 22.73 6.79 -5.41
CA ALA A 167 23.25 5.80 -4.46
C ALA A 167 22.13 5.22 -3.58
N LEU A 168 21.10 5.99 -3.25
CA LEU A 168 19.90 5.49 -2.56
C LEU A 168 19.14 4.49 -3.44
N LEU A 169 18.96 4.81 -4.73
CA LEU A 169 18.31 3.92 -5.68
C LEU A 169 19.11 2.63 -5.87
N LEU A 170 20.44 2.72 -5.97
CA LEU A 170 21.31 1.55 -6.04
C LEU A 170 21.28 0.72 -4.75
N ALA A 171 21.21 1.35 -3.58
CA ALA A 171 21.04 0.64 -2.31
C ALA A 171 19.72 -0.14 -2.27
N LEU A 172 18.63 0.43 -2.81
CA LEU A 172 17.35 -0.27 -2.97
C LEU A 172 17.50 -1.48 -3.92
N VAL A 173 18.15 -1.30 -5.07
CA VAL A 173 18.42 -2.40 -6.03
C VAL A 173 19.24 -3.52 -5.36
N CYS A 174 20.32 -3.16 -4.66
CA CYS A 174 21.13 -4.12 -3.91
C CYS A 174 20.30 -4.88 -2.86
N GLY A 175 19.46 -4.17 -2.10
CA GLY A 175 18.55 -4.78 -1.14
C GLY A 175 17.59 -5.77 -1.78
N LEU A 176 16.99 -5.39 -2.92
CA LEU A 176 16.09 -6.24 -3.70
C LEU A 176 16.78 -7.52 -4.19
N VAL A 177 17.98 -7.39 -4.78
CA VAL A 177 18.72 -8.52 -5.35
C VAL A 177 19.25 -9.43 -4.24
N LEU A 178 19.88 -8.89 -3.21
CA LEU A 178 20.45 -9.68 -2.11
C LEU A 178 19.37 -10.44 -1.33
N ALA A 179 18.18 -9.87 -1.16
CA ALA A 179 17.06 -10.55 -0.51
C ALA A 179 16.63 -11.82 -1.28
N THR A 180 16.85 -11.88 -2.59
CA THR A 180 16.50 -13.06 -3.41
C THR A 180 17.50 -14.21 -3.32
N LEU A 181 18.66 -14.00 -2.71
CA LEU A 181 19.65 -15.06 -2.52
C LEU A 181 19.13 -16.20 -1.62
N PHE A 182 18.14 -15.94 -0.79
CA PHE A 182 17.46 -16.97 0.00
C PHE A 182 16.72 -18.02 -0.87
N GLN A 183 16.40 -17.68 -2.14
CA GLN A 183 15.77 -18.58 -3.10
C GLN A 183 16.75 -19.26 -4.07
N TRP A 184 18.06 -19.14 -3.87
CA TRP A 184 19.08 -19.66 -4.79
C TRP A 184 18.89 -21.15 -5.17
N GLN A 185 18.41 -21.98 -4.22
CA GLN A 185 18.13 -23.40 -4.46
C GLN A 185 17.03 -23.65 -5.51
N ILE A 186 16.05 -22.73 -5.60
CA ILE A 186 14.98 -22.80 -6.58
C ILE A 186 15.51 -22.32 -7.93
N TRP A 187 16.20 -21.19 -7.94
CA TRP A 187 16.76 -20.62 -9.17
C TRP A 187 17.85 -21.47 -9.78
N GLY A 188 18.61 -22.23 -8.97
CA GLY A 188 19.63 -23.17 -9.41
C GLY A 188 19.07 -24.34 -10.25
N LYS A 189 17.74 -24.59 -10.21
CA LYS A 189 17.07 -25.62 -11.02
C LYS A 189 16.67 -25.13 -12.42
N VAL A 190 16.71 -23.81 -12.66
CA VAL A 190 16.36 -23.22 -13.96
C VAL A 190 17.36 -23.67 -15.04
N ARG A 191 16.85 -24.08 -16.20
CA ARG A 191 17.64 -24.53 -17.35
C ARG A 191 17.08 -23.92 -18.63
N TRP A 192 17.93 -23.38 -19.48
CA TRP A 192 17.56 -22.78 -20.77
C TRP A 192 16.86 -23.76 -21.72
N CYS A 193 17.24 -25.05 -21.65
CA CYS A 193 16.63 -26.09 -22.48
C CYS A 193 15.15 -26.36 -22.16
N HIS A 194 14.69 -25.93 -20.99
CA HIS A 194 13.29 -26.11 -20.55
C HIS A 194 12.38 -24.94 -20.94
N VAL A 195 12.91 -23.88 -21.54
CA VAL A 195 12.12 -22.73 -21.99
C VAL A 195 11.16 -23.14 -23.10
N ARG A 196 9.89 -22.72 -22.98
CA ARG A 196 8.83 -22.99 -23.95
C ARG A 196 8.04 -21.72 -24.23
N PHE A 197 8.12 -21.22 -25.45
CA PHE A 197 7.38 -20.03 -25.87
C PHE A 197 5.86 -20.18 -25.77
N SER A 198 5.34 -21.42 -25.93
CA SER A 198 3.92 -21.70 -25.72
C SER A 198 3.46 -21.39 -24.30
N LEU A 199 4.29 -21.71 -23.29
CA LEU A 199 4.01 -21.38 -21.89
C LEU A 199 4.07 -19.87 -21.66
N LEU A 200 5.04 -19.17 -22.25
CA LEU A 200 5.13 -17.72 -22.15
C LEU A 200 3.88 -17.04 -22.73
N LYS A 201 3.41 -17.49 -23.88
CA LYS A 201 2.16 -17.03 -24.50
C LYS A 201 0.96 -17.28 -23.59
N GLN A 202 0.89 -18.44 -22.94
CA GLN A 202 -0.17 -18.80 -22.01
C GLN A 202 -0.14 -17.91 -20.76
N MET A 203 1.06 -17.67 -20.18
CA MET A 203 1.26 -16.74 -19.08
C MET A 203 0.79 -15.34 -19.43
N PHE A 204 1.16 -14.84 -20.61
CA PHE A 204 0.76 -13.51 -21.08
C PHE A 204 -0.75 -13.40 -21.26
N HIS A 205 -1.37 -14.38 -21.90
CA HIS A 205 -2.82 -14.36 -22.14
C HIS A 205 -3.64 -14.33 -20.84
N TYR A 206 -3.15 -15.00 -19.80
CA TYR A 206 -3.79 -14.98 -18.48
C TYR A 206 -3.46 -13.71 -17.69
N GLY A 207 -2.18 -13.33 -17.63
CA GLY A 207 -1.70 -12.29 -16.75
C GLY A 207 -1.94 -10.87 -17.26
N ALA A 208 -1.84 -10.64 -18.58
CA ALA A 208 -1.95 -9.29 -19.14
C ALA A 208 -3.31 -8.60 -18.87
N PRO A 209 -4.47 -9.24 -18.98
CA PRO A 209 -5.74 -8.61 -18.61
C PRO A 209 -5.81 -8.23 -17.13
N LEU A 210 -5.24 -9.05 -16.24
CA LEU A 210 -5.22 -8.77 -14.80
C LEU A 210 -4.27 -7.62 -14.47
N THR A 211 -3.20 -7.44 -15.23
CA THR A 211 -2.25 -6.32 -15.09
C THR A 211 -2.93 -4.98 -15.28
N LEU A 212 -3.98 -4.91 -16.10
CA LEU A 212 -4.74 -3.66 -16.29
C LEU A 212 -5.34 -3.13 -14.97
N THR A 213 -5.76 -4.01 -14.07
CA THR A 213 -6.25 -3.60 -12.74
C THR A 213 -5.14 -2.92 -11.92
N PHE A 214 -3.94 -3.48 -11.94
CA PHE A 214 -2.79 -2.89 -11.25
C PHE A 214 -2.38 -1.54 -11.85
N LEU A 215 -2.50 -1.41 -13.17
CA LEU A 215 -2.24 -0.15 -13.86
C LEU A 215 -3.24 0.95 -13.47
N MET A 216 -4.53 0.59 -13.30
CA MET A 216 -5.52 1.56 -12.81
C MET A 216 -5.23 2.01 -11.37
N VAL A 217 -4.84 1.08 -10.50
CA VAL A 217 -4.40 1.42 -9.13
C VAL A 217 -3.19 2.34 -9.16
N PHE A 218 -2.20 2.03 -10.01
CA PHE A 218 -1.01 2.88 -10.20
C PHE A 218 -1.39 4.33 -10.58
N PHE A 219 -2.32 4.52 -11.50
CA PHE A 219 -2.75 5.87 -11.87
C PHE A 219 -3.43 6.61 -10.71
N VAL A 220 -4.19 5.94 -9.88
CA VAL A 220 -4.78 6.55 -8.67
C VAL A 220 -3.69 7.00 -7.70
N ASP A 221 -2.66 6.19 -7.50
CA ASP A 221 -1.65 6.44 -6.46
C ASP A 221 -0.52 7.38 -6.93
N VAL A 222 -0.20 7.40 -8.22
CA VAL A 222 1.02 8.05 -8.73
C VAL A 222 0.73 9.30 -9.56
N SER A 223 -0.46 9.42 -10.18
CA SER A 223 -0.76 10.56 -11.06
C SER A 223 -0.55 11.92 -10.37
N GLY A 224 -0.89 12.05 -9.09
CA GLY A 224 -0.65 13.27 -8.32
C GLY A 224 0.82 13.72 -8.33
N ARG A 225 1.77 12.76 -8.20
CA ARG A 225 3.21 13.05 -8.23
C ARG A 225 3.67 13.49 -9.62
N LEU A 226 3.15 12.88 -10.69
CA LEU A 226 3.48 13.24 -12.07
C LEU A 226 2.99 14.66 -12.41
N PHE A 227 1.74 14.99 -12.06
CA PHE A 227 1.17 16.30 -12.27
C PHE A 227 1.84 17.37 -11.39
N LEU A 228 2.16 17.06 -10.11
CA LEU A 228 2.92 17.97 -9.25
C LEU A 228 4.29 18.26 -9.82
N ASN A 229 5.01 17.25 -10.33
CA ASN A 229 6.29 17.47 -10.97
C ASN A 229 6.17 18.38 -12.20
N HIS A 230 5.14 18.17 -13.00
CA HIS A 230 4.91 18.96 -14.21
C HIS A 230 4.58 20.43 -13.90
N TYR A 231 3.71 20.69 -12.92
CA TYR A 231 3.24 22.07 -12.64
C TYR A 231 4.09 22.81 -11.59
N MET A 232 4.69 22.12 -10.66
CA MET A 232 5.33 22.70 -9.46
C MET A 232 6.77 22.24 -9.21
N GLY A 233 7.26 21.27 -9.98
CA GLY A 233 8.62 20.74 -9.86
C GLY A 233 8.81 19.72 -8.73
N ALA A 234 10.03 19.17 -8.66
CA ALA A 234 10.41 18.05 -7.80
C ALA A 234 10.30 18.39 -6.30
N HIS A 235 10.50 19.65 -5.90
CA HIS A 235 10.32 20.08 -4.51
C HIS A 235 8.92 19.74 -3.97
N SER A 236 7.88 20.10 -4.71
CA SER A 236 6.49 19.82 -4.31
C SER A 236 6.17 18.33 -4.31
N VAL A 237 6.77 17.55 -5.22
CA VAL A 237 6.68 16.09 -5.22
C VAL A 237 7.28 15.52 -3.95
N GLY A 238 8.43 16.04 -3.50
CA GLY A 238 9.10 15.57 -2.28
C GLY A 238 8.25 15.78 -1.04
N VAL A 239 7.72 16.98 -0.85
CA VAL A 239 6.84 17.29 0.29
C VAL A 239 5.57 16.41 0.26
N PHE A 240 4.93 16.29 -0.92
CA PHE A 240 3.75 15.46 -1.09
C PHE A 240 4.03 14.00 -0.78
N SER A 241 5.10 13.45 -1.37
CA SER A 241 5.45 12.03 -1.22
C SER A 241 5.81 11.68 0.22
N ALA A 242 6.58 12.52 0.91
CA ALA A 242 6.94 12.30 2.30
C ALA A 242 5.69 12.23 3.20
N ALA A 243 4.77 13.17 3.05
CA ALA A 243 3.52 13.19 3.81
C ALA A 243 2.60 12.02 3.45
N TYR A 244 2.43 11.73 2.14
CA TYR A 244 1.57 10.67 1.64
C TYR A 244 2.06 9.29 2.08
N GLU A 245 3.34 8.99 1.82
CA GLU A 245 3.93 7.69 2.13
C GLU A 245 3.97 7.44 3.64
N PHE A 246 4.37 8.44 4.45
CA PHE A 246 4.36 8.30 5.91
C PHE A 246 2.96 8.00 6.42
N THR A 247 1.97 8.78 6.02
CA THR A 247 0.57 8.59 6.43
C THR A 247 0.04 7.23 5.98
N GLN A 248 0.32 6.83 4.75
CA GLN A 248 -0.10 5.54 4.19
C GLN A 248 0.56 4.35 4.90
N TYR A 249 1.87 4.42 5.21
CA TYR A 249 2.54 3.33 5.93
C TYR A 249 1.99 3.14 7.33
N VAL A 250 1.77 4.22 8.07
CA VAL A 250 1.27 4.11 9.46
C VAL A 250 -0.19 3.67 9.47
N ILE A 251 -1.08 4.40 8.80
CA ILE A 251 -2.52 4.09 8.76
C ILE A 251 -2.75 2.72 8.10
N GLY A 252 -2.11 2.46 6.96
CA GLY A 252 -2.27 1.21 6.23
C GLY A 252 -1.81 -0.01 7.03
N THR A 253 -0.68 0.07 7.75
CA THR A 253 -0.17 -1.03 8.59
C THR A 253 -1.09 -1.30 9.78
N LEU A 254 -1.64 -0.26 10.38
CA LEU A 254 -2.61 -0.42 11.48
C LEU A 254 -3.91 -1.09 11.01
N LEU A 255 -4.41 -0.70 9.85
CA LEU A 255 -5.74 -1.11 9.39
C LEU A 255 -5.74 -2.44 8.62
N ILE A 256 -4.61 -2.87 8.04
CA ILE A 256 -4.53 -4.15 7.33
C ILE A 256 -4.79 -5.35 8.24
N VAL A 257 -4.55 -5.21 9.56
CA VAL A 257 -4.81 -6.27 10.55
C VAL A 257 -6.27 -6.70 10.52
N VAL A 258 -7.19 -5.73 10.40
CA VAL A 258 -8.63 -6.01 10.33
C VAL A 258 -8.95 -6.83 9.08
N HIS A 259 -8.38 -6.44 7.93
CA HIS A 259 -8.58 -7.17 6.67
C HIS A 259 -8.06 -8.61 6.74
N LEU A 260 -6.84 -8.81 7.24
CA LEU A 260 -6.22 -10.13 7.36
C LEU A 260 -7.01 -11.08 8.27
N ALA A 261 -7.66 -10.55 9.31
CA ALA A 261 -8.51 -11.32 10.20
C ALA A 261 -9.92 -11.54 9.64
N ALA A 262 -10.54 -10.49 9.08
CA ALA A 262 -11.94 -10.51 8.67
C ALA A 262 -12.19 -11.26 7.35
N PHE A 263 -11.31 -11.10 6.35
CA PHE A 263 -11.52 -11.67 5.03
C PHE A 263 -11.67 -13.21 5.04
N PRO A 264 -10.76 -14.00 5.68
CA PRO A 264 -10.93 -15.45 5.77
C PRO A 264 -12.19 -15.86 6.51
N LEU A 265 -12.61 -15.10 7.54
CA LEU A 265 -13.83 -15.39 8.31
C LEU A 265 -15.09 -15.18 7.47
N VAL A 266 -15.14 -14.11 6.67
CA VAL A 266 -16.25 -13.84 5.74
C VAL A 266 -16.35 -14.98 4.72
N MET A 267 -15.23 -15.38 4.11
CA MET A 267 -15.20 -16.48 3.14
C MET A 267 -15.60 -17.83 3.74
N ALA A 268 -15.10 -18.15 4.95
CA ALA A 268 -15.43 -19.38 5.64
C ALA A 268 -16.92 -19.46 6.00
N ARG A 269 -17.52 -18.36 6.47
CA ARG A 269 -18.96 -18.32 6.74
C ARG A 269 -19.79 -18.40 5.47
N TYR A 270 -19.38 -17.74 4.40
CA TYR A 270 -20.04 -17.87 3.11
C TYR A 270 -20.07 -19.33 2.61
N THR A 271 -18.94 -20.03 2.74
CA THR A 271 -18.86 -21.45 2.32
C THR A 271 -19.72 -22.37 3.19
N LYS A 272 -19.84 -22.12 4.50
CA LYS A 272 -20.57 -22.97 5.44
C LYS A 272 -22.06 -22.67 5.54
N GLU A 273 -22.41 -21.39 5.56
CA GLU A 273 -23.74 -20.88 5.92
C GLU A 273 -24.41 -20.09 4.76
N GLY A 274 -23.74 -20.00 3.60
CA GLY A 274 -24.23 -19.26 2.44
C GLY A 274 -24.23 -17.74 2.66
N GLU A 275 -25.13 -17.05 1.94
CA GLU A 275 -25.23 -15.59 1.97
C GLU A 275 -25.57 -15.02 3.35
N ALA A 276 -26.45 -15.71 4.12
CA ALA A 276 -26.86 -15.26 5.44
C ALA A 276 -25.69 -15.22 6.43
N GLY A 277 -24.83 -16.25 6.41
CA GLY A 277 -23.63 -16.31 7.24
C GLY A 277 -22.61 -15.22 6.85
N ALA A 278 -22.44 -15.01 5.54
CA ALA A 278 -21.58 -13.93 5.04
C ALA A 278 -22.10 -12.54 5.47
N GLN A 279 -23.40 -12.27 5.36
CA GLN A 279 -24.00 -11.00 5.75
C GLN A 279 -23.82 -10.72 7.25
N MET A 280 -24.01 -11.74 8.11
CA MET A 280 -23.76 -11.58 9.55
C MET A 280 -22.31 -11.21 9.84
N GLN A 281 -21.35 -11.88 9.21
CA GLN A 281 -19.93 -11.60 9.38
C GLN A 281 -19.55 -10.23 8.79
N LEU A 282 -20.11 -9.85 7.63
CA LEU A 282 -19.89 -8.55 7.01
C LEU A 282 -20.34 -7.40 7.91
N ARG A 283 -21.47 -7.54 8.60
CA ARG A 283 -21.93 -6.53 9.56
C ARG A 283 -20.90 -6.28 10.66
N THR A 284 -20.39 -7.36 11.27
CA THR A 284 -19.34 -7.27 12.30
C THR A 284 -18.04 -6.69 11.71
N THR A 285 -17.69 -7.09 10.50
CA THR A 285 -16.50 -6.56 9.80
C THR A 285 -16.61 -5.06 9.56
N PHE A 286 -17.78 -4.55 9.12
CA PHE A 286 -18.00 -3.13 8.95
C PHE A 286 -17.82 -2.35 10.26
N GLU A 287 -18.44 -2.84 11.34
CA GLU A 287 -18.31 -2.23 12.66
C GLU A 287 -16.84 -2.13 13.09
N LEU A 288 -16.06 -3.20 12.92
CA LEU A 288 -14.64 -3.23 13.28
C LEU A 288 -13.79 -2.31 12.38
N VAL A 289 -14.02 -2.33 11.06
CA VAL A 289 -13.30 -1.47 10.11
C VAL A 289 -13.53 -0.01 10.45
N VAL A 290 -14.78 0.43 10.64
CA VAL A 290 -15.09 1.83 10.90
C VAL A 290 -14.66 2.24 12.31
N ALA A 291 -14.85 1.38 13.32
CA ALA A 291 -14.43 1.64 14.70
C ALA A 291 -12.92 1.84 14.83
N LEU A 292 -12.13 1.26 13.95
CA LEU A 292 -10.67 1.46 13.96
C LEU A 292 -10.23 2.55 12.97
N ALA A 293 -10.75 2.53 11.74
CA ALA A 293 -10.29 3.44 10.69
C ALA A 293 -10.67 4.90 10.95
N LEU A 294 -11.91 5.16 11.40
CA LEU A 294 -12.37 6.53 11.60
C LEU A 294 -11.57 7.29 12.66
N PRO A 295 -11.40 6.79 13.91
CA PRO A 295 -10.63 7.50 14.93
C PRO A 295 -9.15 7.60 14.58
N VAL A 296 -8.56 6.59 13.92
CA VAL A 296 -7.16 6.65 13.47
C VAL A 296 -6.98 7.75 12.42
N CYS A 297 -7.82 7.81 11.39
CA CYS A 297 -7.71 8.85 10.35
C CYS A 297 -8.00 10.26 10.89
N VAL A 298 -9.00 10.40 11.78
CA VAL A 298 -9.29 11.69 12.44
C VAL A 298 -8.15 12.09 13.37
N GLY A 299 -7.60 11.15 14.14
CA GLY A 299 -6.44 11.40 15.00
C GLY A 299 -5.21 11.86 14.21
N PHE A 300 -4.92 11.22 13.06
CA PHE A 300 -3.86 11.66 12.17
C PHE A 300 -4.09 13.05 11.60
N ALA A 301 -5.33 13.37 11.23
CA ALA A 301 -5.69 14.69 10.73
C ALA A 301 -5.50 15.78 11.80
N LEU A 302 -5.88 15.50 13.04
CA LEU A 302 -5.73 16.43 14.17
C LEU A 302 -4.28 16.60 14.63
N LEU A 303 -3.47 15.55 14.51
CA LEU A 303 -2.06 15.55 14.89
C LEU A 303 -1.12 15.87 13.71
N ALA A 304 -1.64 16.37 12.58
CA ALA A 304 -0.86 16.59 11.37
C ALA A 304 0.36 17.50 11.58
N THR A 305 0.21 18.56 12.38
CA THR A 305 1.28 19.50 12.71
C THR A 305 2.35 18.83 13.57
N GLU A 306 1.96 18.10 14.61
CA GLU A 306 2.88 17.38 15.49
C GLU A 306 3.58 16.23 14.74
N ILE A 307 2.84 15.48 13.94
CA ILE A 307 3.39 14.40 13.12
C ILE A 307 4.45 14.95 12.16
N SER A 308 4.14 16.02 11.42
CA SER A 308 5.10 16.62 10.50
C SER A 308 6.32 17.18 11.22
N ALA A 309 6.14 17.84 12.39
CA ALA A 309 7.23 18.39 13.18
C ALA A 309 8.16 17.32 13.77
N VAL A 310 7.60 16.18 14.19
CA VAL A 310 8.35 15.12 14.87
C VAL A 310 9.06 14.20 13.86
N PHE A 311 8.37 13.81 12.78
CA PHE A 311 8.84 12.74 11.89
C PHE A 311 9.49 13.24 10.60
N LEU A 312 9.18 14.45 10.12
CA LEU A 312 9.70 14.94 8.86
C LEU A 312 10.76 16.03 9.06
N GLY A 313 11.63 16.18 8.08
CA GLY A 313 12.62 17.26 8.05
C GLY A 313 11.97 18.65 8.01
N ASP A 314 12.69 19.67 8.44
CA ASP A 314 12.17 21.03 8.67
C ASP A 314 11.53 21.64 7.40
N GLU A 315 12.12 21.44 6.24
CA GLU A 315 11.64 21.97 4.97
C GLU A 315 10.32 21.32 4.49
N TYR A 316 9.96 20.16 5.03
CA TYR A 316 8.74 19.42 4.66
C TYR A 316 7.54 19.78 5.55
N ARG A 317 7.77 20.30 6.77
CA ARG A 317 6.77 20.39 7.84
C ARG A 317 5.52 21.17 7.45
N GLY A 318 5.69 22.36 6.91
CA GLY A 318 4.56 23.23 6.59
C GLY A 318 3.64 22.64 5.54
N GLY A 319 4.21 22.18 4.43
CA GLY A 319 3.46 21.55 3.36
C GLY A 319 2.82 20.21 3.77
N ALA A 320 3.56 19.38 4.51
CA ALA A 320 3.06 18.09 4.99
C ALA A 320 1.89 18.26 5.97
N ALA A 321 1.99 19.17 6.94
CA ALA A 321 0.91 19.43 7.88
C ALA A 321 -0.40 19.84 7.20
N ALA A 322 -0.31 20.62 6.11
CA ALA A 322 -1.47 21.08 5.36
C ALA A 322 -2.21 19.95 4.61
N ILE A 323 -1.49 18.90 4.15
CA ILE A 323 -2.07 17.84 3.30
C ILE A 323 -2.38 16.54 4.05
N ILE A 324 -1.72 16.23 5.17
CA ILE A 324 -1.97 15.02 5.97
C ILE A 324 -3.46 14.82 6.31
N PRO A 325 -4.26 15.85 6.69
CA PRO A 325 -5.68 15.66 6.95
C PRO A 325 -6.45 15.12 5.75
N PHE A 326 -6.18 15.62 4.55
CA PHE A 326 -6.85 15.19 3.33
C PHE A 326 -6.38 13.80 2.89
N ILE A 327 -5.09 13.49 3.04
CA ILE A 327 -4.56 12.15 2.79
C ILE A 327 -5.20 11.14 3.74
N SER A 328 -5.34 11.48 5.03
CA SER A 328 -6.00 10.62 6.02
C SER A 328 -7.46 10.35 5.66
N LEU A 329 -8.19 11.36 5.17
CA LEU A 329 -9.56 11.22 4.67
C LEU A 329 -9.62 10.33 3.43
N ALA A 330 -8.70 10.52 2.48
CA ALA A 330 -8.60 9.69 1.28
C ALA A 330 -8.35 8.21 1.65
N LEU A 331 -7.45 7.94 2.59
CA LEU A 331 -7.17 6.60 3.09
C LEU A 331 -8.37 5.98 3.83
N LEU A 332 -9.14 6.77 4.57
CA LEU A 332 -10.38 6.29 5.18
C LEU A 332 -11.35 5.74 4.12
N PHE A 333 -11.58 6.50 3.04
CA PHE A 333 -12.42 6.04 1.93
C PHE A 333 -11.85 4.78 1.27
N GLY A 334 -10.53 4.74 1.04
CA GLY A 334 -9.84 3.60 0.46
C GLY A 334 -9.96 2.33 1.31
N VAL A 335 -9.78 2.43 2.62
CA VAL A 335 -9.87 1.32 3.57
C VAL A 335 -11.29 0.79 3.69
N VAL A 336 -12.28 1.68 3.87
CA VAL A 336 -13.69 1.28 3.96
C VAL A 336 -14.13 0.60 2.67
N ARG A 337 -13.70 1.09 1.50
CA ARG A 337 -13.93 0.45 0.22
C ARG A 337 -13.30 -0.95 0.17
N ALA A 338 -11.98 -1.03 0.35
CA ALA A 338 -11.20 -2.25 0.11
C ALA A 338 -11.49 -3.36 1.14
N TYR A 339 -11.74 -2.99 2.41
CA TYR A 339 -11.89 -3.97 3.50
C TYR A 339 -13.34 -4.26 3.86
N TYR A 340 -14.29 -3.69 3.12
CA TYR A 340 -15.69 -3.99 3.30
C TYR A 340 -16.45 -4.07 1.96
N PHE A 341 -16.57 -2.98 1.19
CA PHE A 341 -17.43 -2.98 0.00
C PHE A 341 -16.90 -3.86 -1.13
N ASP A 342 -15.59 -3.93 -1.35
CA ASP A 342 -14.98 -4.77 -2.38
C ASP A 342 -15.15 -6.29 -2.08
N TYR A 343 -15.49 -6.69 -0.85
CA TYR A 343 -15.81 -8.08 -0.54
C TYR A 343 -17.04 -8.60 -1.31
N ALA A 344 -17.96 -7.73 -1.71
CA ALA A 344 -19.06 -8.09 -2.59
C ALA A 344 -18.59 -8.72 -3.91
N PHE A 345 -17.55 -8.14 -4.50
CA PHE A 345 -16.98 -8.64 -5.77
C PHE A 345 -16.25 -9.98 -5.60
N HIS A 346 -15.60 -10.18 -4.46
CA HIS A 346 -14.94 -11.44 -4.14
C HIS A 346 -15.96 -12.56 -3.87
N LEU A 347 -17.03 -12.28 -3.12
CA LEU A 347 -18.11 -13.23 -2.83
C LEU A 347 -18.87 -13.62 -4.11
N ALA A 348 -19.16 -12.64 -4.96
CA ALA A 348 -19.82 -12.87 -6.26
C ALA A 348 -18.87 -13.42 -7.35
N LYS A 349 -17.57 -13.60 -7.07
CA LYS A 349 -16.53 -14.01 -8.04
C LYS A 349 -16.50 -13.13 -9.30
N SER A 350 -16.80 -11.85 -9.17
CA SER A 350 -16.97 -10.92 -10.29
C SER A 350 -16.03 -9.72 -10.18
N THR A 351 -14.73 -9.97 -10.32
CA THR A 351 -13.65 -8.96 -10.18
C THR A 351 -13.65 -7.90 -11.29
N ILE A 352 -14.37 -8.12 -12.38
CA ILE A 352 -14.51 -7.12 -13.47
C ILE A 352 -15.14 -5.81 -12.97
N TYR A 353 -16.06 -5.88 -11.99
CA TYR A 353 -16.66 -4.68 -11.41
C TYR A 353 -15.65 -3.92 -10.54
N GLN A 354 -14.72 -4.63 -9.89
CA GLN A 354 -13.62 -3.99 -9.15
C GLN A 354 -12.72 -3.21 -10.11
N LEU A 355 -12.38 -3.80 -11.27
CA LEU A 355 -11.64 -3.11 -12.33
C LEU A 355 -12.40 -1.86 -12.80
N ALA A 356 -13.70 -1.95 -13.05
CA ALA A 356 -14.52 -0.82 -13.47
C ALA A 356 -14.51 0.32 -12.42
N CYS A 357 -14.65 -0.01 -11.12
CA CYS A 357 -14.54 0.97 -10.04
C CYS A 357 -13.19 1.71 -10.06
N MET A 358 -12.09 0.96 -10.21
CA MET A 358 -10.76 1.54 -10.23
C MET A 358 -10.47 2.35 -11.52
N ALA A 359 -11.00 1.93 -12.66
CA ALA A 359 -10.86 2.67 -13.91
C ALA A 359 -11.57 4.03 -13.85
N VAL A 360 -12.80 4.07 -13.33
CA VAL A 360 -13.53 5.34 -13.14
C VAL A 360 -12.80 6.23 -12.13
N ALA A 361 -12.33 5.67 -11.02
CA ALA A 361 -11.55 6.41 -10.03
C ALA A 361 -10.26 6.99 -10.62
N ALA A 362 -9.49 6.18 -11.38
CA ALA A 362 -8.27 6.63 -12.04
C ALA A 362 -8.54 7.80 -13.00
N PHE A 363 -9.59 7.70 -13.81
CA PHE A 363 -10.00 8.77 -14.71
C PHE A 363 -10.35 10.05 -13.93
N CYS A 364 -11.15 9.94 -12.87
CA CYS A 364 -11.52 11.09 -12.03
C CYS A 364 -10.31 11.71 -11.34
N VAL A 365 -9.36 10.90 -10.82
CA VAL A 365 -8.13 11.41 -10.19
C VAL A 365 -7.29 12.17 -11.19
N VAL A 366 -7.08 11.63 -12.39
CA VAL A 366 -6.28 12.29 -13.44
C VAL A 366 -6.89 13.66 -13.81
N ILE A 367 -8.21 13.71 -14.04
CA ILE A 367 -8.89 14.98 -14.33
C ILE A 367 -8.79 15.93 -13.13
N SER A 368 -9.02 15.43 -11.92
CA SER A 368 -8.93 16.27 -10.71
C SER A 368 -7.53 16.81 -10.50
N ASN A 369 -6.48 16.04 -10.73
CA ASN A 369 -5.09 16.51 -10.67
C ASN A 369 -4.83 17.62 -11.70
N MET A 370 -5.29 17.42 -12.94
CA MET A 370 -5.14 18.40 -14.02
C MET A 370 -5.83 19.74 -13.70
N LEU A 371 -6.97 19.71 -13.01
CA LEU A 371 -7.73 20.91 -12.68
C LEU A 371 -7.32 21.54 -11.34
N LEU A 372 -7.09 20.72 -10.31
CA LEU A 372 -6.91 21.23 -8.95
C LEU A 372 -5.44 21.58 -8.62
N ILE A 373 -4.46 20.90 -9.20
CA ILE A 373 -3.05 21.24 -8.93
C ILE A 373 -2.67 22.62 -9.40
N PRO A 374 -3.04 23.08 -10.61
CA PRO A 374 -2.75 24.47 -11.02
C PRO A 374 -3.42 25.53 -10.14
N LEU A 375 -4.57 25.23 -9.52
CA LEU A 375 -5.33 26.17 -8.69
C LEU A 375 -4.89 26.17 -7.22
N TYR A 376 -4.61 24.98 -6.66
CA TYR A 376 -4.39 24.78 -5.22
C TYR A 376 -3.01 24.19 -4.90
N GLY A 377 -2.17 24.00 -5.91
CA GLY A 377 -0.81 23.48 -5.73
C GLY A 377 -0.80 22.12 -5.04
N LEU A 378 0.04 22.01 -4.01
CA LEU A 378 0.21 20.79 -3.20
C LEU A 378 -1.09 20.25 -2.63
N SER A 379 -1.94 21.14 -2.12
CA SER A 379 -3.26 20.76 -1.58
C SER A 379 -4.19 20.23 -2.67
N GLY A 380 -4.04 20.70 -3.92
CA GLY A 380 -4.79 20.21 -5.07
C GLY A 380 -4.59 18.72 -5.32
N ALA A 381 -3.36 18.21 -5.19
CA ALA A 381 -3.08 16.78 -5.30
C ALA A 381 -3.72 15.96 -4.17
N ALA A 382 -3.74 16.49 -2.96
CA ALA A 382 -4.42 15.84 -1.82
C ALA A 382 -5.95 15.82 -2.01
N TYR A 383 -6.54 16.90 -2.52
CA TYR A 383 -7.97 16.94 -2.87
C TYR A 383 -8.32 15.96 -3.99
N ALA A 384 -7.49 15.90 -5.03
CA ALA A 384 -7.68 14.94 -6.12
C ALA A 384 -7.64 13.49 -5.61
N SER A 385 -6.74 13.17 -4.68
CA SER A 385 -6.70 11.86 -4.02
C SER A 385 -8.00 11.57 -3.24
N CYS A 386 -8.51 12.56 -2.48
CA CYS A 386 -9.80 12.42 -1.79
C CYS A 386 -10.95 12.13 -2.76
N ILE A 387 -11.02 12.89 -3.87
CA ILE A 387 -12.06 12.69 -4.89
C ILE A 387 -11.94 11.29 -5.49
N GLY A 388 -10.75 10.83 -5.85
CA GLY A 388 -10.53 9.53 -6.43
C GLY A 388 -10.96 8.37 -5.53
N PHE A 389 -10.53 8.39 -4.27
CA PHE A 389 -10.92 7.36 -3.31
C PHE A 389 -12.40 7.43 -2.94
N ALA A 390 -13.00 8.64 -2.89
CA ALA A 390 -14.45 8.81 -2.69
C ALA A 390 -15.24 8.24 -3.87
N VAL A 391 -14.83 8.53 -5.11
CA VAL A 391 -15.45 7.97 -6.32
C VAL A 391 -15.31 6.45 -6.35
N ALA A 392 -14.12 5.90 -6.05
CA ALA A 392 -13.92 4.47 -5.95
C ALA A 392 -14.85 3.83 -4.92
N LEU A 393 -15.00 4.43 -3.75
CA LEU A 393 -15.91 3.97 -2.70
C LEU A 393 -17.36 4.00 -3.16
N LEU A 394 -17.82 5.10 -3.75
CA LEU A 394 -19.20 5.24 -4.26
C LEU A 394 -19.49 4.21 -5.35
N MET A 395 -18.57 4.03 -6.29
CA MET A 395 -18.71 3.01 -7.34
C MET A 395 -18.75 1.59 -6.75
N SER A 396 -17.92 1.29 -5.75
CA SER A 396 -17.95 -0.02 -5.07
C SER A 396 -19.26 -0.24 -4.31
N ILE A 397 -19.86 0.80 -3.71
CA ILE A 397 -21.19 0.72 -3.09
C ILE A 397 -22.26 0.43 -4.15
N VAL A 398 -22.26 1.16 -5.26
CA VAL A 398 -23.29 1.05 -6.30
C VAL A 398 -23.19 -0.29 -7.03
N LEU A 399 -22.00 -0.64 -7.50
CA LEU A 399 -21.80 -1.87 -8.27
C LEU A 399 -21.79 -3.12 -7.37
N GLY A 400 -21.28 -3.00 -6.14
CA GLY A 400 -21.28 -4.10 -5.16
C GLY A 400 -22.70 -4.56 -4.83
N ARG A 401 -23.65 -3.63 -4.67
CA ARG A 401 -25.07 -3.94 -4.43
C ARG A 401 -25.76 -4.67 -5.59
N ARG A 402 -25.22 -4.58 -6.81
CA ARG A 402 -25.77 -5.28 -7.98
C ARG A 402 -25.36 -6.74 -8.04
N VAL A 403 -24.23 -7.10 -7.42
CA VAL A 403 -23.65 -8.46 -7.52
C VAL A 403 -23.79 -9.27 -6.23
N PHE A 404 -23.91 -8.60 -5.09
CA PHE A 404 -24.08 -9.25 -3.79
C PHE A 404 -24.95 -8.40 -2.87
N LEU A 405 -25.90 -9.04 -2.18
CA LEU A 405 -26.79 -8.36 -1.23
C LEU A 405 -26.03 -8.02 0.06
N MET A 406 -25.50 -6.80 0.12
CA MET A 406 -24.81 -6.31 1.31
C MET A 406 -25.78 -6.11 2.48
N PRO A 407 -25.38 -6.43 3.72
CA PRO A 407 -26.21 -6.25 4.89
C PRO A 407 -26.53 -4.76 5.13
N ARG A 408 -27.65 -4.49 5.81
CA ARG A 408 -27.97 -3.14 6.26
C ARG A 408 -26.90 -2.63 7.23
N LEU A 409 -26.50 -1.40 7.05
CA LEU A 409 -25.49 -0.77 7.90
C LEU A 409 -25.98 -0.70 9.36
N PRO A 410 -25.12 -0.97 10.34
CA PRO A 410 -25.47 -0.93 11.75
C PRO A 410 -25.48 0.52 12.27
N TYR A 411 -26.56 1.27 11.99
CA TYR A 411 -26.62 2.71 12.29
C TYR A 411 -26.39 3.05 13.76
N LYS A 412 -26.84 2.19 14.69
CA LYS A 412 -26.59 2.40 16.14
C LYS A 412 -25.12 2.34 16.47
N SER A 413 -24.42 1.28 16.00
CA SER A 413 -22.96 1.14 16.19
C SER A 413 -22.21 2.30 15.53
N LEU A 414 -22.64 2.70 14.33
CA LEU A 414 -22.04 3.83 13.61
C LEU A 414 -22.22 5.15 14.40
N ALA A 415 -23.40 5.41 14.95
CA ALA A 415 -23.64 6.58 15.80
C ALA A 415 -22.72 6.60 17.04
N HIS A 416 -22.55 5.45 17.72
CA HIS A 416 -21.64 5.34 18.87
C HIS A 416 -20.19 5.61 18.48
N ILE A 417 -19.74 5.08 17.34
CA ILE A 417 -18.38 5.33 16.81
C ILE A 417 -18.19 6.81 16.48
N LEU A 418 -19.17 7.44 15.82
CA LEU A 418 -19.13 8.86 15.48
C LEU A 418 -19.07 9.74 16.73
N VAL A 419 -19.91 9.49 17.74
CA VAL A 419 -19.90 10.22 19.01
C VAL A 419 -18.57 10.02 19.73
N GLY A 420 -18.07 8.78 19.81
CA GLY A 420 -16.77 8.50 20.42
C GLY A 420 -15.62 9.21 19.71
N THR A 421 -15.63 9.22 18.36
CA THR A 421 -14.61 9.92 17.57
C THR A 421 -14.72 11.43 17.71
N ALA A 422 -15.92 11.99 17.76
CA ALA A 422 -16.14 13.41 17.98
C ALA A 422 -15.68 13.85 19.40
N SER A 423 -15.95 13.03 20.42
CA SER A 423 -15.45 13.28 21.79
C SER A 423 -13.92 13.25 21.85
N MET A 424 -13.31 12.25 21.18
CA MET A 424 -11.86 12.18 21.00
C MET A 424 -11.32 13.45 20.34
N ALA A 425 -11.92 13.85 19.23
CA ALA A 425 -11.50 15.03 18.48
C ALA A 425 -11.59 16.30 19.30
N ALA A 426 -12.68 16.49 20.05
CA ALA A 426 -12.87 17.62 20.94
C ALA A 426 -11.79 17.70 22.03
N VAL A 427 -11.48 16.57 22.67
CA VAL A 427 -10.46 16.55 23.74
C VAL A 427 -9.07 16.80 23.15
N VAL A 428 -8.72 16.16 22.04
CA VAL A 428 -7.41 16.33 21.39
C VAL A 428 -7.20 17.78 20.94
N SER A 429 -8.23 18.45 20.41
CA SER A 429 -8.15 19.84 19.96
C SER A 429 -8.08 20.87 21.11
N LEU A 430 -8.58 20.53 22.31
CA LEU A 430 -8.47 21.40 23.49
C LEU A 430 -7.08 21.36 24.15
N ILE A 431 -6.25 20.35 23.85
CA ILE A 431 -4.91 20.25 24.41
C ILE A 431 -3.96 21.15 23.59
N SER A 432 -3.69 22.34 24.10
CA SER A 432 -2.71 23.27 23.52
C SER A 432 -1.36 23.10 24.25
N VAL A 433 -0.45 22.36 23.61
CA VAL A 433 0.93 22.14 24.08
C VAL A 433 1.87 22.42 22.91
N GLU A 434 3.09 22.89 23.18
CA GLU A 434 4.12 23.11 22.16
C GLU A 434 4.35 21.84 21.31
N HIS A 435 4.63 22.03 20.00
CA HIS A 435 4.81 20.95 19.04
C HIS A 435 6.07 20.13 19.32
N SER A 436 5.96 19.19 20.25
CA SER A 436 7.04 18.28 20.68
C SER A 436 6.59 16.82 20.64
N ILE A 437 7.54 15.91 20.72
CA ILE A 437 7.25 14.47 20.85
C ILE A 437 6.35 14.20 22.06
N ALA A 438 6.62 14.86 23.19
CA ALA A 438 5.82 14.74 24.40
C ALA A 438 4.36 15.20 24.17
N ALA A 439 4.18 16.33 23.51
CA ALA A 439 2.85 16.85 23.15
C ALA A 439 2.07 15.88 22.26
N MET A 440 2.72 15.35 21.23
CA MET A 440 2.12 14.35 20.35
C MET A 440 1.70 13.09 21.12
N LEU A 441 2.55 12.56 22.00
CA LEU A 441 2.25 11.39 22.81
C LEU A 441 1.11 11.64 23.80
N VAL A 442 1.08 12.81 24.44
CA VAL A 442 -0.02 13.20 25.36
C VAL A 442 -1.34 13.30 24.61
N LYS A 443 -1.38 14.00 23.47
CA LYS A 443 -2.58 14.11 22.63
C LYS A 443 -3.06 12.75 22.13
N ALA A 444 -2.14 11.90 21.65
CA ALA A 444 -2.46 10.55 21.18
C ALA A 444 -3.01 9.67 22.33
N ALA A 445 -2.35 9.69 23.50
CA ALA A 445 -2.81 8.92 24.67
C ALA A 445 -4.18 9.40 25.14
N ALA A 446 -4.39 10.72 25.28
CA ALA A 446 -5.69 11.29 25.64
C ALA A 446 -6.78 10.88 24.63
N GLY A 447 -6.48 10.96 23.35
CA GLY A 447 -7.41 10.52 22.29
C GLY A 447 -7.79 9.05 22.41
N ILE A 448 -6.81 8.16 22.58
CA ILE A 448 -7.04 6.72 22.75
C ILE A 448 -7.88 6.43 24.01
N ILE A 449 -7.57 7.08 25.12
CA ILE A 449 -8.30 6.89 26.38
C ILE A 449 -9.76 7.35 26.22
N VAL A 450 -9.98 8.56 25.71
CA VAL A 450 -11.35 9.12 25.55
C VAL A 450 -12.17 8.25 24.60
N TYR A 451 -11.61 7.85 23.46
CA TYR A 451 -12.29 6.98 22.52
C TYR A 451 -12.59 5.60 23.12
N GLY A 452 -11.62 5.00 23.82
CA GLY A 452 -11.81 3.72 24.50
C GLY A 452 -12.90 3.78 25.56
N LEU A 453 -12.93 4.83 26.38
CA LEU A 453 -13.97 5.07 27.38
C LEU A 453 -15.36 5.25 26.73
N ALA A 454 -15.44 5.99 25.63
CA ALA A 454 -16.68 6.15 24.89
C ALA A 454 -17.22 4.81 24.35
N LEU A 455 -16.35 3.96 23.75
CA LEU A 455 -16.74 2.62 23.31
C LEU A 455 -17.21 1.71 24.44
N LEU A 456 -16.57 1.80 25.62
CA LEU A 456 -16.98 1.04 26.82
C LEU A 456 -18.30 1.58 27.38
N TYR A 457 -18.52 2.88 27.37
CA TYR A 457 -19.77 3.49 27.81
C TYR A 457 -20.98 3.03 26.99
N PHE A 458 -20.81 3.00 25.67
CA PHE A 458 -21.86 2.54 24.73
C PHE A 458 -21.95 1.01 24.59
N ASP A 459 -21.15 0.26 25.37
CA ASP A 459 -21.05 -1.22 25.28
C ASP A 459 -20.89 -1.74 23.85
N PHE A 460 -20.01 -1.06 23.09
CA PHE A 460 -19.75 -1.40 21.70
C PHE A 460 -19.31 -2.85 21.57
N SER A 461 -19.98 -3.63 20.70
CA SER A 461 -19.72 -5.06 20.48
C SER A 461 -19.78 -5.91 21.75
N GLN A 462 -20.57 -5.49 22.76
CA GLN A 462 -20.67 -6.15 24.07
C GLN A 462 -19.34 -6.22 24.85
N CYS A 463 -18.42 -5.27 24.59
CA CYS A 463 -17.12 -5.24 25.24
C CYS A 463 -17.22 -5.17 26.76
N ARG A 464 -18.11 -4.34 27.29
CA ARG A 464 -18.36 -4.23 28.73
C ARG A 464 -18.93 -5.49 29.32
N THR A 465 -19.90 -6.09 28.63
CA THR A 465 -20.55 -7.34 29.05
C THR A 465 -19.54 -8.49 29.09
N ARG A 466 -18.75 -8.66 28.03
CA ARG A 466 -17.70 -9.70 27.95
C ARG A 466 -16.57 -9.49 28.96
N LEU A 467 -16.20 -8.25 29.29
CA LEU A 467 -15.23 -7.96 30.35
C LEU A 467 -15.78 -8.35 31.72
N LYS A 468 -17.05 -8.02 32.01
CA LYS A 468 -17.70 -8.42 33.26
C LYS A 468 -17.74 -9.95 33.41
N ASP A 469 -18.14 -10.67 32.35
CA ASP A 469 -18.21 -12.13 32.36
C ASP A 469 -16.84 -12.78 32.61
N ARG A 470 -15.76 -12.20 32.10
CA ARG A 470 -14.39 -12.68 32.37
C ARG A 470 -13.87 -12.39 33.78
N TYR A 471 -14.28 -11.28 34.40
CA TYR A 471 -13.81 -10.90 35.73
C TYR A 471 -14.69 -11.47 36.85
N PHE A 472 -15.97 -11.74 36.60
CA PHE A 472 -16.89 -12.29 37.59
C PHE A 472 -17.13 -13.82 37.45
N ALA A 473 -16.55 -14.46 36.41
CA ALA A 473 -16.52 -15.91 36.26
C ALA A 473 -15.26 -16.56 36.85
N ARG A 474 -14.49 -15.83 37.63
CA ARG A 474 -13.43 -16.26 38.55
C ARG A 474 -13.89 -16.06 39.97
#